data_3b41cb6159ef6c2b53ba99852f60c1ee
#
_entry.id   3b41cb6159ef6c2b53ba99852f60c1ee
#
_cell.length_a   1.000
_cell.length_b   1.000
_cell.length_c   1.000
_cell.angle_alpha   90.00
_cell.angle_beta   90.00
_cell.angle_gamma   90.00
#
_symmetry.space_group_name_H-M   'P 1'
#
loop_
_entity.id
_entity.type
_entity.pdbx_description
1 polymer ?
#
loop_
_entity_poly.entity_id
_entity_poly.type
_entity_poly.pdbx_seq_one_letter_code
_entity_poly.pdbx_strand_id
1 'polypeptide(L)'
;MAKRSTTRRRPGRKPAFRRPAVQAAVAGLRYIESSALLAALLEHDASVLAALQADGRYVTSSLTFAEAARAIIRARVAGRLAVAMEQGAVRGLRTFERRCFIVDVTSAVLARAGRPFPVEPVRTLDAVHLATAELLAEPPQLVTIVTRDARVRDNARALGYSVE
;
A
#
# COMPACT_ATOMS: atom_id res chain seq x y z
N MET A 1 9.33 -74.56 -11.13
CA MET A 1 8.46 -73.50 -11.65
C MET A 1 8.17 -72.51 -10.51
N ALA A 2 8.83 -71.34 -10.50
CA ALA A 2 8.66 -70.34 -9.47
C ALA A 2 7.76 -69.22 -9.99
N LYS A 3 6.65 -68.93 -9.30
CA LYS A 3 5.71 -67.82 -9.61
C LYS A 3 6.26 -66.52 -9.02
N ARG A 4 6.56 -65.56 -9.87
CA ARG A 4 6.95 -64.20 -9.48
C ARG A 4 5.65 -63.40 -9.12
N SER A 5 5.56 -63.00 -7.86
CA SER A 5 4.52 -62.06 -7.38
C SER A 5 4.95 -60.64 -7.70
N THR A 6 4.19 -59.93 -8.54
CA THR A 6 4.37 -58.52 -8.85
C THR A 6 3.55 -57.66 -7.89
N THR A 7 4.21 -57.05 -6.91
CA THR A 7 3.57 -56.12 -5.99
C THR A 7 3.41 -54.74 -6.69
N ARG A 8 2.16 -54.37 -7.04
CA ARG A 8 1.79 -53.08 -7.59
C ARG A 8 1.96 -52.01 -6.51
N ARG A 9 2.91 -51.12 -6.67
CA ARG A 9 3.07 -49.89 -5.85
C ARG A 9 1.87 -48.96 -6.13
N ARG A 10 1.11 -48.60 -5.08
CA ARG A 10 0.11 -47.54 -5.11
C ARG A 10 0.79 -46.19 -5.26
N PRO A 11 0.30 -45.27 -6.13
CA PRO A 11 0.84 -43.91 -6.23
C PRO A 11 0.58 -43.13 -4.95
N GLY A 12 1.63 -42.52 -4.40
CA GLY A 12 1.61 -41.72 -3.19
C GLY A 12 0.68 -40.51 -3.34
N ARG A 13 -0.25 -40.38 -2.40
CA ARG A 13 -1.15 -39.25 -2.24
C ARG A 13 -0.30 -38.02 -1.91
N LYS A 14 -0.24 -36.99 -2.80
CA LYS A 14 0.37 -35.71 -2.54
C LYS A 14 -0.27 -35.09 -1.29
N PRO A 15 0.53 -34.52 -0.36
CA PRO A 15 -0.05 -33.87 0.80
C PRO A 15 -0.87 -32.65 0.33
N ALA A 16 -2.14 -32.63 0.69
CA ALA A 16 -3.01 -31.47 0.51
C ALA A 16 -2.46 -30.36 1.42
N PHE A 17 -2.02 -29.28 0.82
CA PHE A 17 -1.68 -28.06 1.53
C PHE A 17 -2.95 -27.57 2.24
N ARG A 18 -3.10 -27.88 3.52
CA ARG A 18 -4.11 -27.26 4.38
C ARG A 18 -3.69 -25.80 4.58
N ARG A 19 -4.37 -24.89 3.88
CA ARG A 19 -4.41 -23.48 4.26
C ARG A 19 -4.92 -23.42 5.70
N PRO A 20 -4.20 -22.83 6.65
CA PRO A 20 -4.78 -22.56 7.95
C PRO A 20 -5.98 -21.64 7.74
N ALA A 21 -7.14 -22.03 8.25
CA ALA A 21 -8.30 -21.16 8.33
C ALA A 21 -8.00 -20.07 9.37
N VAL A 22 -7.44 -18.97 8.91
CA VAL A 22 -7.34 -17.76 9.71
C VAL A 22 -8.65 -17.00 9.49
N GLN A 23 -9.66 -17.35 10.26
CA GLN A 23 -10.70 -16.42 10.68
C GLN A 23 -10.11 -15.52 11.78
N ALA A 24 -9.07 -14.77 11.46
CA ALA A 24 -8.79 -13.53 12.13
C ALA A 24 -9.80 -12.54 11.53
N ALA A 25 -10.51 -11.81 12.39
CA ALA A 25 -11.26 -10.62 11.99
C ALA A 25 -10.40 -9.87 10.99
N VAL A 26 -10.92 -9.65 9.77
CA VAL A 26 -10.14 -9.09 8.65
C VAL A 26 -9.84 -7.65 9.06
N ALA A 27 -8.73 -7.46 9.74
CA ALA A 27 -8.18 -6.13 9.97
C ALA A 27 -7.97 -5.53 8.56
N GLY A 28 -8.72 -4.46 8.25
CA GLY A 28 -8.79 -3.90 6.91
C GLY A 28 -7.41 -3.57 6.35
N LEU A 29 -7.25 -3.65 5.05
CA LEU A 29 -6.05 -3.21 4.37
C LEU A 29 -6.08 -1.69 4.23
N ARG A 30 -5.04 -0.99 4.68
CA ARG A 30 -4.92 0.47 4.58
C ARG A 30 -3.83 0.82 3.59
N TYR A 31 -4.22 1.40 2.47
CA TYR A 31 -3.29 1.95 1.50
C TYR A 31 -2.96 3.39 1.89
N ILE A 32 -1.70 3.63 2.23
CA ILE A 32 -1.22 4.95 2.65
C ILE A 32 -0.61 5.66 1.46
N GLU A 33 -1.26 6.73 1.02
CA GLU A 33 -0.79 7.59 -0.06
C GLU A 33 0.21 8.65 0.50
N SER A 34 1.08 9.18 -0.35
CA SER A 34 2.19 10.05 0.04
C SER A 34 1.75 11.32 0.76
N SER A 35 0.62 11.93 0.36
CA SER A 35 0.12 13.14 0.99
C SER A 35 -0.30 12.93 2.44
N ALA A 36 -0.92 11.78 2.74
CA ALA A 36 -1.25 11.41 4.11
C ALA A 36 0.01 11.20 4.95
N LEU A 37 0.97 10.44 4.43
CA LEU A 37 2.22 10.22 5.15
C LEU A 37 2.94 11.53 5.45
N LEU A 38 2.97 12.46 4.49
CA LEU A 38 3.56 13.80 4.67
C LEU A 38 2.80 14.64 5.70
N ALA A 39 1.47 14.61 5.70
CA ALA A 39 0.67 15.28 6.70
C ALA A 39 0.97 14.75 8.12
N ALA A 40 1.17 13.44 8.28
CA ALA A 40 1.59 12.87 9.56
C ALA A 40 3.00 13.30 9.98
N LEU A 41 3.97 13.29 9.04
CA LEU A 41 5.39 13.51 9.34
C LEU A 41 5.76 14.99 9.50
N LEU A 42 5.12 15.89 8.75
CA LEU A 42 5.48 17.32 8.70
C LEU A 42 4.46 18.23 9.39
N GLU A 43 3.18 17.86 9.36
CA GLU A 43 2.08 18.69 9.87
C GLU A 43 1.49 18.12 11.17
N HIS A 44 1.90 16.92 11.58
CA HIS A 44 1.38 16.22 12.76
C HIS A 44 -0.14 16.07 12.73
N ASP A 45 -0.72 15.83 11.53
CA ASP A 45 -2.17 15.64 11.35
C ASP A 45 -2.68 14.50 12.24
N ALA A 46 -3.49 14.88 13.26
CA ALA A 46 -3.93 13.95 14.28
C ALA A 46 -4.80 12.82 13.71
N SER A 47 -5.59 13.09 12.67
CA SER A 47 -6.46 12.08 12.07
C SER A 47 -5.65 11.06 11.25
N VAL A 48 -4.61 11.50 10.53
CA VAL A 48 -3.70 10.58 9.85
C VAL A 48 -2.87 9.79 10.85
N LEU A 49 -2.37 10.42 11.90
CA LEU A 49 -1.64 9.72 12.97
C LEU A 49 -2.50 8.62 13.59
N ALA A 50 -3.79 8.89 13.85
CA ALA A 50 -4.74 7.88 14.32
C ALA A 50 -4.94 6.75 13.29
N ALA A 51 -5.08 7.09 11.99
CA ALA A 51 -5.18 6.11 10.91
C ALA A 51 -3.93 5.21 10.81
N LEU A 52 -2.73 5.77 11.03
CA LEU A 52 -1.46 5.03 11.04
C LEU A 52 -1.22 4.20 12.32
N GLN A 53 -2.05 4.37 13.34
CA GLN A 53 -2.04 3.60 14.60
C GLN A 53 -3.18 2.60 14.68
N ALA A 54 -4.17 2.70 13.80
CA ALA A 54 -5.31 1.79 13.77
C ALA A 54 -4.87 0.36 13.45
N ASP A 55 -5.64 -0.62 13.95
CA ASP A 55 -5.42 -2.02 13.62
C ASP A 55 -5.60 -2.25 12.12
N GLY A 56 -4.71 -3.07 11.55
CA GLY A 56 -4.75 -3.40 10.14
C GLY A 56 -3.38 -3.64 9.51
N ARG A 57 -3.41 -4.01 8.23
CA ARG A 57 -2.20 -4.14 7.43
C ARG A 57 -2.01 -2.86 6.62
N TYR A 58 -0.83 -2.28 6.72
CA TYR A 58 -0.46 -1.11 5.93
C TYR A 58 0.21 -1.53 4.64
N VAL A 59 -0.19 -0.91 3.55
CA VAL A 59 0.40 -1.07 2.22
C VAL A 59 0.62 0.30 1.59
N THR A 60 1.66 0.43 0.79
CA THR A 60 1.92 1.66 0.03
C THR A 60 2.71 1.35 -1.24
N SER A 61 2.78 2.32 -2.15
CA SER A 61 3.69 2.25 -3.31
C SER A 61 5.13 2.56 -2.90
N SER A 62 6.10 1.94 -3.55
CA SER A 62 7.50 2.35 -3.45
C SER A 62 7.72 3.83 -3.84
N LEU A 63 6.83 4.38 -4.68
CA LEU A 63 6.80 5.81 -5.03
C LEU A 63 6.64 6.71 -3.80
N THR A 64 5.84 6.31 -2.81
CA THR A 64 5.57 7.08 -1.58
C THR A 64 6.84 7.53 -0.88
N PHE A 65 7.85 6.65 -0.83
CA PHE A 65 9.12 6.97 -0.16
C PHE A 65 9.94 8.00 -0.93
N ALA A 66 9.94 7.92 -2.27
CA ALA A 66 10.60 8.89 -3.11
C ALA A 66 9.93 10.28 -2.99
N GLU A 67 8.60 10.33 -3.02
CA GLU A 67 7.84 11.57 -2.88
C GLU A 67 8.03 12.18 -1.48
N ALA A 68 7.91 11.37 -0.43
CA ALA A 68 8.10 11.83 0.94
C ALA A 68 9.52 12.36 1.18
N ALA A 69 10.55 11.64 0.75
CA ALA A 69 11.94 12.09 0.84
C ALA A 69 12.16 13.41 0.09
N ARG A 70 11.62 13.54 -1.14
CA ARG A 70 11.71 14.76 -1.92
C ARG A 70 10.96 15.93 -1.30
N ALA A 71 9.81 15.69 -0.68
CA ALA A 71 9.04 16.73 0.02
C ALA A 71 9.77 17.22 1.27
N ILE A 72 10.37 16.34 2.06
CA ILE A 72 11.20 16.70 3.24
C ILE A 72 12.37 17.57 2.80
N ILE A 73 13.11 17.17 1.75
CA ILE A 73 14.24 17.96 1.21
C ILE A 73 13.75 19.33 0.74
N ARG A 74 12.65 19.42 -0.01
CA ARG A 74 12.10 20.70 -0.48
C ARG A 74 11.70 21.60 0.69
N ALA A 75 11.06 21.05 1.72
CA ALA A 75 10.69 21.81 2.91
C ALA A 75 11.92 22.37 3.64
N ARG A 76 12.99 21.57 3.74
CA ARG A 76 14.27 21.99 4.35
C ARG A 76 14.96 23.08 3.56
N VAL A 77 15.10 22.91 2.23
CA VAL A 77 15.75 23.89 1.35
C VAL A 77 14.97 25.21 1.31
N ALA A 78 13.65 25.16 1.38
CA ALA A 78 12.79 26.35 1.44
C ALA A 78 12.76 27.01 2.84
N GLY A 79 13.55 26.56 3.80
CA GLY A 79 13.60 27.10 5.17
C GLY A 79 12.35 26.84 6.01
N ARG A 80 11.42 26.00 5.53
CA ARG A 80 10.16 25.67 6.23
C ARG A 80 10.32 24.56 7.26
N LEU A 81 11.47 23.89 7.28
CA LEU A 81 11.74 22.75 8.17
C LEU A 81 13.10 22.92 8.84
N ALA A 82 13.13 23.00 10.16
CA ALA A 82 14.37 23.01 10.92
C ALA A 82 15.11 21.67 10.84
N VAL A 83 16.43 21.66 11.04
CA VAL A 83 17.27 20.44 10.96
C VAL A 83 16.76 19.32 11.87
N ALA A 84 16.39 19.65 13.11
CA ALA A 84 15.89 18.67 14.07
C ALA A 84 14.56 18.02 13.61
N MET A 85 13.68 18.82 12.99
CA MET A 85 12.42 18.36 12.44
C MET A 85 12.64 17.49 11.19
N GLU A 86 13.57 17.87 10.31
CA GLU A 86 14.00 17.04 9.17
C GLU A 86 14.44 15.64 9.63
N GLN A 87 15.33 15.60 10.64
CA GLN A 87 15.81 14.34 11.20
C GLN A 87 14.66 13.51 11.81
N GLY A 88 13.69 14.17 12.46
CA GLY A 88 12.47 13.55 12.97
C GLY A 88 11.63 12.93 11.86
N ALA A 89 11.36 13.69 10.79
CA ALA A 89 10.59 13.23 9.64
C ALA A 89 11.26 12.05 8.92
N VAL A 90 12.58 12.10 8.73
CA VAL A 90 13.35 10.98 8.13
C VAL A 90 13.29 9.72 9.00
N ARG A 91 13.40 9.87 10.33
CA ARG A 91 13.23 8.72 11.23
C ARG A 91 11.82 8.14 11.18
N GLY A 92 10.80 9.00 11.14
CA GLY A 92 9.40 8.61 10.99
C GLY A 92 9.15 7.83 9.70
N LEU A 93 9.69 8.34 8.57
CA LEU A 93 9.61 7.68 7.26
C LEU A 93 10.21 6.27 7.29
N ARG A 94 11.41 6.11 7.85
CA ARG A 94 12.05 4.78 8.00
C ARG A 94 11.28 3.85 8.95
N THR A 95 10.62 4.41 9.96
CA THR A 95 9.79 3.61 10.88
C THR A 95 8.54 3.11 10.18
N PHE A 96 7.89 3.94 9.36
CA PHE A 96 6.76 3.54 8.54
C PHE A 96 7.17 2.47 7.52
N GLU A 97 8.28 2.65 6.81
CA GLU A 97 8.82 1.70 5.84
C GLU A 97 8.94 0.28 6.41
N ARG A 98 9.40 0.14 7.66
CA ARG A 98 9.55 -1.16 8.33
C ARG A 98 8.22 -1.80 8.74
N ARG A 99 7.12 -1.05 8.73
CA ARG A 99 5.80 -1.49 9.22
C ARG A 99 4.80 -1.73 8.11
N CYS A 100 5.10 -1.33 6.89
CA CYS A 100 4.18 -1.45 5.76
C CYS A 100 4.67 -2.46 4.71
N PHE A 101 3.72 -3.00 3.98
CA PHE A 101 4.00 -3.75 2.77
C PHE A 101 4.20 -2.78 1.61
N ILE A 102 5.31 -2.91 0.90
CA ILE A 102 5.69 -1.99 -0.18
C ILE A 102 5.42 -2.67 -1.52
N VAL A 103 4.65 -2.01 -2.37
CA VAL A 103 4.35 -2.46 -3.73
C VAL A 103 5.23 -1.70 -4.72
N ASP A 104 5.94 -2.43 -5.55
CA ASP A 104 6.80 -1.84 -6.57
C ASP A 104 6.00 -1.20 -7.70
N VAL A 105 6.53 -0.10 -8.26
CA VAL A 105 6.01 0.53 -9.48
C VAL A 105 6.46 -0.28 -10.69
N THR A 106 5.68 -1.30 -11.02
CA THR A 106 5.94 -2.19 -12.15
C THR A 106 5.45 -1.61 -13.48
N SER A 107 5.83 -2.25 -14.59
CA SER A 107 5.29 -1.91 -15.91
C SER A 107 3.76 -2.05 -15.97
N ALA A 108 3.18 -2.99 -15.23
CA ALA A 108 1.72 -3.15 -15.14
C ALA A 108 1.06 -1.96 -14.42
N VAL A 109 1.67 -1.47 -13.33
CA VAL A 109 1.22 -0.25 -12.62
C VAL A 109 1.27 0.94 -13.59
N LEU A 110 2.38 1.14 -14.30
CA LEU A 110 2.54 2.24 -15.25
C LEU A 110 1.55 2.15 -16.42
N ALA A 111 1.32 0.95 -16.94
CA ALA A 111 0.35 0.73 -18.02
C ALA A 111 -1.10 1.03 -17.54
N ARG A 112 -1.46 0.69 -16.29
CA ARG A 112 -2.77 1.06 -15.72
C ARG A 112 -2.85 2.56 -15.46
N ALA A 113 -1.82 3.18 -14.90
CA ALA A 113 -1.76 4.63 -14.64
C ALA A 113 -1.90 5.48 -15.93
N GLY A 114 -1.50 4.96 -17.07
CA GLY A 114 -1.66 5.61 -18.38
C GLY A 114 -3.07 5.52 -18.98
N ARG A 115 -4.05 4.93 -18.28
CA ARG A 115 -5.45 4.85 -18.74
C ARG A 115 -6.32 5.81 -17.93
N PRO A 116 -7.48 6.26 -18.48
CA PRO A 116 -8.39 7.15 -17.77
C PRO A 116 -8.87 6.58 -16.42
N PHE A 117 -9.07 7.49 -15.48
CA PHE A 117 -9.72 7.25 -14.20
C PHE A 117 -11.14 7.84 -14.18
N PRO A 118 -12.00 7.44 -13.24
CA PRO A 118 -13.40 7.90 -13.21
C PRO A 118 -13.56 9.43 -13.09
N VAL A 119 -12.63 10.10 -12.42
CA VAL A 119 -12.67 11.56 -12.17
C VAL A 119 -11.38 12.19 -12.70
N GLU A 120 -11.43 12.75 -13.90
CA GLU A 120 -10.31 13.46 -14.52
C GLU A 120 -10.40 14.99 -14.27
N PRO A 121 -9.30 15.74 -14.30
CA PRO A 121 -7.93 15.29 -14.61
C PRO A 121 -7.19 14.73 -13.40
N VAL A 122 -6.44 13.64 -13.60
CA VAL A 122 -5.55 13.02 -12.61
C VAL A 122 -4.09 13.32 -12.95
N ARG A 123 -3.26 13.66 -11.96
CA ARG A 123 -1.82 13.85 -12.17
C ARG A 123 -1.14 12.48 -12.27
N THR A 124 0.00 12.43 -12.96
CA THR A 124 0.75 11.18 -13.19
C THR A 124 1.07 10.42 -11.90
N LEU A 125 1.52 11.09 -10.84
CA LEU A 125 1.86 10.42 -9.57
C LEU A 125 0.61 9.94 -8.84
N ASP A 126 -0.47 10.73 -8.85
CA ASP A 126 -1.78 10.33 -8.30
C ASP A 126 -2.32 9.09 -9.04
N ALA A 127 -2.19 9.07 -10.38
CA ALA A 127 -2.55 7.92 -11.20
C ALA A 127 -1.75 6.66 -10.87
N VAL A 128 -0.46 6.79 -10.55
CA VAL A 128 0.40 5.67 -10.11
C VAL A 128 -0.07 5.14 -8.77
N HIS A 129 -0.45 6.00 -7.82
CA HIS A 129 -1.00 5.56 -6.54
C HIS A 129 -2.32 4.80 -6.71
N LEU A 130 -3.26 5.36 -7.49
CA LEU A 130 -4.54 4.71 -7.78
C LEU A 130 -4.35 3.36 -8.48
N ALA A 131 -3.49 3.32 -9.51
CA ALA A 131 -3.15 2.09 -10.21
C ALA A 131 -2.51 1.03 -9.29
N THR A 132 -1.64 1.45 -8.36
CA THR A 132 -1.04 0.55 -7.37
C THR A 132 -2.11 -0.06 -6.48
N ALA A 133 -3.08 0.75 -6.01
CA ALA A 133 -4.17 0.28 -5.17
C ALA A 133 -5.07 -0.73 -5.90
N GLU A 134 -5.43 -0.48 -7.17
CA GLU A 134 -6.22 -1.42 -7.97
C GLU A 134 -5.49 -2.74 -8.23
N LEU A 135 -4.16 -2.71 -8.38
CA LEU A 135 -3.35 -3.90 -8.65
C LEU A 135 -3.02 -4.72 -7.39
N LEU A 136 -3.48 -4.30 -6.19
CA LEU A 136 -3.47 -5.15 -5.00
C LEU A 136 -4.34 -6.40 -5.15
N ALA A 137 -5.26 -6.40 -6.12
CA ALA A 137 -6.24 -7.46 -6.38
C ALA A 137 -7.11 -7.81 -5.16
N GLU A 138 -7.29 -6.86 -4.24
CA GLU A 138 -8.22 -6.96 -3.11
C GLU A 138 -9.53 -6.26 -3.46
N PRO A 139 -10.68 -6.75 -3.01
CA PRO A 139 -11.96 -6.06 -3.19
C PRO A 139 -11.88 -4.63 -2.64
N PRO A 140 -12.30 -3.59 -3.40
CA PRO A 140 -12.20 -2.20 -2.97
C PRO A 140 -12.82 -1.94 -1.59
N GLN A 141 -13.90 -2.64 -1.24
CA GLN A 141 -14.61 -2.51 0.04
C GLN A 141 -13.78 -2.97 1.25
N LEU A 142 -12.73 -3.76 1.02
CA LEU A 142 -11.80 -4.23 2.06
C LEU A 142 -10.53 -3.37 2.15
N VAL A 143 -10.41 -2.35 1.31
CA VAL A 143 -9.26 -1.44 1.26
C VAL A 143 -9.71 -0.03 1.63
N THR A 144 -9.02 0.58 2.59
CA THR A 144 -9.18 1.99 2.91
C THR A 144 -7.99 2.77 2.34
N ILE A 145 -8.27 3.76 1.50
CA ILE A 145 -7.25 4.70 1.00
C ILE A 145 -7.13 5.84 2.00
N VAL A 146 -5.93 6.01 2.56
CA VAL A 146 -5.62 7.13 3.46
C VAL A 146 -4.87 8.19 2.66
N THR A 147 -5.52 9.35 2.43
CA THR A 147 -4.99 10.42 1.57
C THR A 147 -5.45 11.80 2.01
N ARG A 148 -4.64 12.81 1.71
CA ARG A 148 -4.99 14.23 1.83
C ARG A 148 -5.15 14.91 0.45
N ASP A 149 -4.86 14.20 -0.64
CA ASP A 149 -5.10 14.72 -1.99
C ASP A 149 -6.56 14.51 -2.40
N ALA A 150 -7.22 15.59 -2.82
CA ALA A 150 -8.63 15.55 -3.22
C ALA A 150 -8.85 14.72 -4.49
N ARG A 151 -7.92 14.73 -5.47
CA ARG A 151 -8.06 13.97 -6.71
C ARG A 151 -7.96 12.47 -6.45
N VAL A 152 -7.01 12.06 -5.60
CA VAL A 152 -6.89 10.67 -5.18
C VAL A 152 -8.13 10.23 -4.42
N ARG A 153 -8.63 11.08 -3.50
CA ARG A 153 -9.84 10.83 -2.71
C ARG A 153 -11.07 10.60 -3.59
N ASP A 154 -11.31 11.52 -4.54
CA ASP A 154 -12.50 11.48 -5.38
C ASP A 154 -12.49 10.25 -6.30
N ASN A 155 -11.32 9.92 -6.87
CA ASN A 155 -11.15 8.72 -7.67
C ASN A 155 -11.25 7.44 -6.84
N ALA A 156 -10.65 7.40 -5.65
CA ALA A 156 -10.75 6.25 -4.76
C ALA A 156 -12.22 5.93 -4.42
N ARG A 157 -13.02 6.95 -4.10
CA ARG A 157 -14.46 6.79 -3.87
C ARG A 157 -15.19 6.28 -5.10
N ALA A 158 -14.91 6.86 -6.27
CA ALA A 158 -15.53 6.46 -7.53
C ALA A 158 -15.17 5.02 -7.94
N LEU A 159 -13.98 4.52 -7.51
CA LEU A 159 -13.52 3.14 -7.67
C LEU A 159 -14.08 2.18 -6.59
N GLY A 160 -14.84 2.69 -5.60
CA GLY A 160 -15.48 1.89 -4.57
C GLY A 160 -14.65 1.66 -3.30
N TYR A 161 -13.53 2.36 -3.14
CA TYR A 161 -12.71 2.30 -1.93
C TYR A 161 -13.31 3.13 -0.79
N SER A 162 -13.10 2.67 0.45
CA SER A 162 -13.24 3.52 1.63
C SER A 162 -12.11 4.56 1.66
N VAL A 163 -12.37 5.76 2.20
CA VAL A 163 -11.36 6.84 2.24
C VAL A 163 -11.35 7.52 3.60
N GLU A 164 -10.13 7.70 4.12
CA GLU A 164 -9.82 8.45 5.35
C GLU A 164 -8.85 9.62 5.08
#